data_fa6ad300b45fb9085e97ae3345d32c97
#
_entry.id   fa6ad300b45fb9085e97ae3345d32c97
#
_cell.length_a   1.000
_cell.length_b   1.000
_cell.length_c   1.000
_cell.angle_alpha   90.00
_cell.angle_beta   90.00
_cell.angle_gamma   90.00
#
_symmetry.space_group_name_H-M   'P 1'
#
loop_
_entity.id
_entity.type
_entity.pdbx_description
1 polymer ?
#
loop_
_entity_poly.entity_id
_entity_poly.type
_entity_poly.pdbx_seq_one_letter_code
_entity_poly.pdbx_strand_id
1 'polypeptide(L)'
;MFAANQRRRLGALAAAALVGLGLTMVEASPAQAAGVGYVRLAHLSPDTPAVDVYLSSVSGAIPQQKFDAVGYGTVSKYLPLPPGTYAVAMRKKGDPASAAPVLSTQATVEEGKAYTVAGTGKFADLGLRVIQDDLGLPESGKAKVRVIQASVKQPVLDVSGASGKKIADGVQFATTTSYQTVDAGKWTLRLAQPSSTGKATTVTVTCKPGAVYSLIVLDGTNGLTAQLRMDAASDGVPAGGVDTGGGGTAGSQSGMSPLLPIGGGVALVLAAVAGGLFWRRSRLRVSAA
;
A
#
# COMPACT_ATOMS: atom_id res chain seq x y z
N MET A 1 -93.45 -2.48 -50.12
CA MET A 1 -93.53 -1.09 -49.70
C MET A 1 -92.40 -0.83 -48.78
N PHE A 2 -91.54 0.16 -49.13
CA PHE A 2 -90.47 0.86 -48.39
C PHE A 2 -89.39 -0.03 -47.69
N ALA A 3 -88.16 -0.08 -48.24
CA ALA A 3 -87.05 0.87 -48.25
C ALA A 3 -86.60 1.23 -46.85
N ALA A 4 -85.35 0.87 -46.52
CA ALA A 4 -84.37 1.85 -46.04
C ALA A 4 -83.06 1.13 -45.72
N ASN A 5 -82.15 1.60 -46.50
CA ASN A 5 -80.72 1.66 -46.35
C ASN A 5 -80.29 1.94 -44.92
N GLN A 6 -79.36 1.16 -44.36
CA GLN A 6 -78.38 1.68 -43.43
C GLN A 6 -77.08 0.95 -43.54
N ARG A 7 -76.22 1.57 -44.25
CA ARG A 7 -74.81 1.28 -44.15
C ARG A 7 -74.29 1.76 -42.81
N ARG A 8 -73.94 0.88 -41.94
CA ARG A 8 -73.17 1.28 -40.77
C ARG A 8 -71.75 0.79 -40.93
N ARG A 9 -70.93 1.79 -40.99
CA ARG A 9 -69.46 1.70 -41.03
C ARG A 9 -68.97 1.00 -39.78
N LEU A 10 -68.34 -0.15 -39.94
CA LEU A 10 -67.51 -0.78 -38.90
C LEU A 10 -66.19 -0.05 -38.87
N GLY A 11 -66.05 0.84 -37.89
CA GLY A 11 -64.75 1.45 -37.55
C GLY A 11 -63.90 0.39 -36.82
N ALA A 12 -62.81 0.02 -37.43
CA ALA A 12 -61.82 -0.79 -36.79
C ALA A 12 -61.08 0.01 -35.73
N LEU A 13 -61.30 -0.28 -34.46
CA LEU A 13 -60.47 0.20 -33.35
C LEU A 13 -59.24 -0.70 -33.26
N ALA A 14 -58.15 -0.27 -33.85
CA ALA A 14 -56.83 -0.86 -33.59
C ALA A 14 -56.36 -0.37 -32.21
N ALA A 15 -56.52 -1.15 -31.18
CA ALA A 15 -55.90 -0.93 -29.89
C ALA A 15 -54.44 -1.32 -30.01
N ALA A 16 -53.53 -0.34 -30.18
CA ALA A 16 -52.12 -0.51 -30.09
C ALA A 16 -51.74 -0.70 -28.60
N ALA A 17 -51.54 -1.92 -28.18
CA ALA A 17 -50.93 -2.22 -26.87
C ALA A 17 -49.45 -1.90 -26.92
N LEU A 18 -49.08 -0.71 -26.46
CA LEU A 18 -47.69 -0.32 -26.18
C LEU A 18 -47.26 -1.12 -24.91
N VAL A 19 -46.62 -2.27 -25.13
CA VAL A 19 -45.87 -2.94 -24.09
C VAL A 19 -44.61 -2.10 -23.85
N GLY A 20 -44.68 -1.21 -22.86
CA GLY A 20 -43.55 -0.49 -22.35
C GLY A 20 -42.57 -1.47 -21.70
N LEU A 21 -41.56 -1.89 -22.46
CA LEU A 21 -40.40 -2.59 -21.93
C LEU A 21 -39.61 -1.57 -21.13
N GLY A 22 -39.89 -1.46 -19.83
CA GLY A 22 -39.10 -0.68 -18.88
C GLY A 22 -37.71 -1.29 -18.79
N LEU A 23 -36.77 -0.76 -19.59
CA LEU A 23 -35.35 -0.96 -19.32
C LEU A 23 -35.05 -0.30 -17.96
N THR A 24 -35.08 -1.08 -16.89
CA THR A 24 -34.45 -0.65 -15.64
C THR A 24 -32.95 -0.59 -15.91
N MET A 25 -32.44 0.61 -16.16
CA MET A 25 -31.01 0.91 -16.10
C MET A 25 -30.61 0.61 -14.66
N VAL A 26 -30.04 -0.58 -14.44
CA VAL A 26 -29.26 -0.85 -13.22
C VAL A 26 -28.04 0.05 -13.35
N GLU A 27 -28.09 1.20 -12.69
CA GLU A 27 -26.91 2.02 -12.50
C GLU A 27 -25.93 1.15 -11.71
N ALA A 28 -24.93 0.60 -12.40
CA ALA A 28 -23.79 -0.01 -11.75
C ALA A 28 -23.10 1.11 -10.97
N SER A 29 -23.36 1.17 -9.66
CA SER A 29 -22.57 2.04 -8.77
C SER A 29 -21.10 1.73 -9.04
N PRO A 30 -20.24 2.74 -9.28
CA PRO A 30 -18.83 2.50 -9.44
C PRO A 30 -18.36 1.74 -8.18
N ALA A 31 -17.85 0.53 -8.37
CA ALA A 31 -17.22 -0.21 -7.28
C ALA A 31 -16.07 0.69 -6.78
N GLN A 32 -16.26 1.31 -5.61
CA GLN A 32 -15.17 2.04 -4.96
C GLN A 32 -14.09 0.99 -4.71
N ALA A 33 -12.92 1.21 -5.30
CA ALA A 33 -11.75 0.40 -4.97
C ALA A 33 -11.58 0.49 -3.45
N ALA A 34 -11.69 -0.65 -2.77
CA ALA A 34 -11.49 -0.69 -1.34
C ALA A 34 -10.12 -0.09 -1.05
N GLY A 35 -10.08 0.95 -0.20
CA GLY A 35 -8.85 1.59 0.17
C GLY A 35 -7.90 0.58 0.82
N VAL A 36 -6.61 0.83 0.77
CA VAL A 36 -5.59 -0.04 1.36
C VAL A 36 -4.93 0.65 2.55
N GLY A 37 -4.51 -0.15 3.52
CA GLY A 37 -3.50 0.24 4.50
C GLY A 37 -2.14 -0.34 4.11
N TYR A 38 -1.11 -0.02 4.87
CA TYR A 38 0.26 -0.35 4.53
C TYR A 38 0.98 -1.00 5.71
N VAL A 39 1.67 -2.09 5.45
CA VAL A 39 2.49 -2.76 6.48
C VAL A 39 3.90 -2.96 5.94
N ARG A 40 4.91 -2.65 6.73
CA ARG A 40 6.28 -3.10 6.47
C ARG A 40 6.82 -3.91 7.64
N LEU A 41 7.77 -4.76 7.34
CA LEU A 41 8.41 -5.66 8.29
C LEU A 41 9.85 -5.19 8.53
N ALA A 42 10.31 -5.27 9.77
CA ALA A 42 11.67 -4.91 10.14
C ALA A 42 12.27 -5.92 11.13
N HIS A 43 13.53 -6.31 10.90
CA HIS A 43 14.30 -7.11 11.84
C HIS A 43 15.40 -6.23 12.47
N LEU A 44 15.20 -5.85 13.72
CA LEU A 44 16.03 -4.87 14.43
C LEU A 44 16.65 -5.42 15.72
N SER A 45 16.79 -6.74 15.81
CA SER A 45 17.48 -7.42 16.92
C SER A 45 18.91 -7.79 16.51
N PRO A 46 19.94 -7.23 17.15
CA PRO A 46 21.32 -7.35 16.68
C PRO A 46 21.97 -8.72 16.92
N ASP A 47 21.49 -9.47 17.89
CA ASP A 47 22.03 -10.78 18.30
C ASP A 47 21.08 -11.95 17.94
N THR A 48 20.01 -11.67 17.19
CA THR A 48 19.10 -12.70 16.68
C THR A 48 19.56 -13.13 15.29
N PRO A 49 19.72 -14.44 15.03
CA PRO A 49 19.98 -14.96 13.70
C PRO A 49 18.92 -14.56 12.68
N ALA A 50 19.24 -14.68 11.40
CA ALA A 50 18.25 -14.49 10.35
C ALA A 50 17.05 -15.43 10.53
N VAL A 51 15.85 -14.90 10.29
CA VAL A 51 14.56 -15.58 10.48
C VAL A 51 13.77 -15.58 9.17
N ASP A 52 12.82 -16.51 9.07
CA ASP A 52 11.78 -16.43 8.05
C ASP A 52 10.55 -15.77 8.67
N VAL A 53 10.01 -14.76 7.97
CA VAL A 53 8.83 -14.02 8.44
C VAL A 53 7.64 -14.36 7.56
N TYR A 54 6.53 -14.67 8.19
CA TYR A 54 5.27 -15.00 7.53
C TYR A 54 4.21 -13.93 7.86
N LEU A 55 3.57 -13.39 6.85
CA LEU A 55 2.44 -12.48 6.96
C LEU A 55 1.19 -13.17 6.43
N SER A 56 0.18 -13.30 7.25
CA SER A 56 -1.07 -13.98 6.91
C SER A 56 -2.28 -13.14 7.28
N SER A 57 -3.28 -13.07 6.42
CA SER A 57 -4.57 -12.50 6.78
C SER A 57 -5.32 -13.46 7.72
N VAL A 58 -5.85 -12.96 8.83
CA VAL A 58 -6.66 -13.75 9.75
C VAL A 58 -7.98 -14.17 9.11
N SER A 59 -8.55 -13.32 8.24
CA SER A 59 -9.79 -13.62 7.50
C SER A 59 -9.56 -14.42 6.21
N GLY A 60 -8.30 -14.67 5.81
CA GLY A 60 -7.97 -15.29 4.53
C GLY A 60 -8.11 -14.36 3.31
N ALA A 61 -8.23 -13.04 3.52
CA ALA A 61 -8.42 -12.06 2.44
C ALA A 61 -7.26 -12.02 1.43
N ILE A 62 -6.06 -12.40 1.85
CA ILE A 62 -4.89 -12.53 0.97
C ILE A 62 -4.16 -13.85 1.24
N PRO A 63 -3.45 -14.41 0.23
CA PRO A 63 -2.54 -15.54 0.45
C PRO A 63 -1.45 -15.19 1.46
N GLN A 64 -0.97 -16.20 2.18
CA GLN A 64 0.19 -16.05 3.05
C GLN A 64 1.41 -15.62 2.25
N GLN A 65 2.12 -14.61 2.74
CA GLN A 65 3.38 -14.14 2.19
C GLN A 65 4.53 -14.60 3.08
N LYS A 66 5.62 -15.03 2.46
CA LYS A 66 6.85 -15.45 3.13
C LYS A 66 8.00 -14.52 2.75
N PHE A 67 8.79 -14.14 3.74
CA PHE A 67 10.03 -13.37 3.59
C PHE A 67 11.16 -14.22 4.16
N ASP A 68 12.05 -14.66 3.27
CA ASP A 68 13.10 -15.60 3.63
C ASP A 68 14.34 -14.89 4.19
N ALA A 69 14.96 -15.51 5.17
CA ALA A 69 16.28 -15.15 5.69
C ALA A 69 16.42 -13.66 6.06
N VAL A 70 15.39 -13.09 6.68
CA VAL A 70 15.39 -11.69 7.12
C VAL A 70 16.40 -11.52 8.26
N GLY A 71 17.49 -10.81 7.98
CA GLY A 71 18.57 -10.56 8.94
C GLY A 71 18.48 -9.18 9.60
N TYR A 72 19.34 -8.96 10.60
CA TYR A 72 19.44 -7.70 11.33
C TYR A 72 19.63 -6.49 10.41
N GLY A 73 18.88 -5.42 10.65
CA GLY A 73 18.87 -4.20 9.85
C GLY A 73 18.04 -4.26 8.56
N THR A 74 17.43 -5.43 8.27
CA THR A 74 16.52 -5.55 7.12
C THR A 74 15.18 -4.88 7.41
N VAL A 75 14.76 -4.01 6.50
CA VAL A 75 13.43 -3.38 6.51
C VAL A 75 12.82 -3.54 5.11
N SER A 76 11.63 -4.11 5.05
CA SER A 76 10.92 -4.29 3.78
C SER A 76 10.40 -2.96 3.23
N LYS A 77 9.96 -2.97 1.99
CA LYS A 77 9.04 -1.94 1.48
C LYS A 77 7.70 -2.04 2.20
N TYR A 78 6.88 -1.00 2.12
CA TYR A 78 5.49 -1.11 2.53
C TYR A 78 4.70 -2.00 1.56
N LEU A 79 3.91 -2.88 2.13
CA LEU A 79 3.00 -3.79 1.44
C LEU A 79 1.60 -3.19 1.53
N PRO A 80 0.95 -2.88 0.41
CA PRO A 80 -0.44 -2.48 0.42
C PRO A 80 -1.32 -3.69 0.75
N LEU A 81 -2.17 -3.56 1.76
CA LEU A 81 -3.03 -4.62 2.26
C LEU A 81 -4.47 -4.12 2.41
N PRO A 82 -5.48 -4.92 2.08
CA PRO A 82 -6.86 -4.61 2.46
C PRO A 82 -6.98 -4.34 3.96
N PRO A 83 -7.89 -3.47 4.41
CA PRO A 83 -8.17 -3.31 5.83
C PRO A 83 -8.53 -4.65 6.48
N GLY A 84 -8.01 -4.91 7.68
CA GLY A 84 -8.22 -6.19 8.36
C GLY A 84 -7.13 -6.53 9.36
N THR A 85 -7.23 -7.69 9.98
CA THR A 85 -6.24 -8.19 10.94
C THR A 85 -5.29 -9.17 10.28
N TYR A 86 -4.01 -8.96 10.51
CA TYR A 86 -2.91 -9.75 9.96
C TYR A 86 -2.05 -10.33 11.06
N ALA A 87 -1.74 -11.62 10.96
CA ALA A 87 -0.77 -12.28 11.82
C ALA A 87 0.62 -12.18 11.18
N VAL A 88 1.60 -11.72 11.96
CA VAL A 88 3.02 -11.72 11.60
C VAL A 88 3.72 -12.74 12.51
N ALA A 89 4.34 -13.74 11.91
CA ALA A 89 5.02 -14.82 12.61
C ALA A 89 6.47 -14.92 12.17
N MET A 90 7.39 -14.98 13.14
CA MET A 90 8.81 -15.24 12.92
C MET A 90 9.11 -16.70 13.22
N ARG A 91 9.84 -17.37 12.31
CA ARG A 91 10.32 -18.75 12.45
C ARG A 91 11.84 -18.78 12.26
N LYS A 92 12.46 -19.83 12.72
CA LYS A 92 13.88 -20.07 12.39
C LYS A 92 14.01 -20.18 10.87
N LYS A 93 15.10 -19.66 10.35
CA LYS A 93 15.40 -19.75 8.92
C LYS A 93 15.35 -21.20 8.44
N GLY A 94 14.56 -21.46 7.41
CA GLY A 94 14.40 -22.77 6.79
C GLY A 94 13.31 -23.65 7.41
N ASP A 95 12.70 -23.23 8.53
CA ASP A 95 11.57 -23.97 9.09
C ASP A 95 10.35 -23.93 8.15
N PRO A 96 9.58 -25.02 8.07
CA PRO A 96 8.35 -25.04 7.28
C PRO A 96 7.29 -24.11 7.88
N ALA A 97 6.34 -23.67 7.05
CA ALA A 97 5.24 -22.79 7.47
C ALA A 97 4.36 -23.40 8.58
N SER A 98 4.35 -24.75 8.69
CA SER A 98 3.63 -25.50 9.72
C SER A 98 4.36 -25.56 11.07
N ALA A 99 5.65 -25.20 11.12
CA ALA A 99 6.38 -25.17 12.39
C ALA A 99 5.82 -24.10 13.33
N ALA A 100 5.91 -24.32 14.62
CA ALA A 100 5.54 -23.33 15.61
C ALA A 100 6.42 -22.07 15.44
N PRO A 101 5.83 -20.86 15.44
CA PRO A 101 6.62 -19.64 15.36
C PRO A 101 7.42 -19.42 16.65
N VAL A 102 8.61 -18.85 16.52
CA VAL A 102 9.40 -18.38 17.68
C VAL A 102 8.69 -17.19 18.33
N LEU A 103 8.14 -16.29 17.50
CA LEU A 103 7.33 -15.15 17.91
C LEU A 103 6.20 -14.95 16.93
N SER A 104 5.08 -14.44 17.44
CA SER A 104 3.98 -13.97 16.61
C SER A 104 3.29 -12.77 17.24
N THR A 105 2.70 -11.94 16.39
CA THR A 105 1.85 -10.79 16.80
C THR A 105 0.76 -10.61 15.78
N GLN A 106 -0.24 -9.80 16.12
CA GLN A 106 -1.28 -9.37 15.19
C GLN A 106 -1.21 -7.86 15.01
N ALA A 107 -1.46 -7.41 13.79
CA ALA A 107 -1.59 -6.02 13.43
C ALA A 107 -2.94 -5.79 12.76
N THR A 108 -3.73 -4.85 13.29
CA THR A 108 -4.94 -4.38 12.62
C THR A 108 -4.56 -3.27 11.67
N VAL A 109 -4.83 -3.47 10.40
CA VAL A 109 -4.54 -2.56 9.30
C VAL A 109 -5.80 -1.81 8.95
N GLU A 110 -5.75 -0.48 9.06
CA GLU A 110 -6.82 0.43 8.69
C GLU A 110 -6.52 1.08 7.34
N GLU A 111 -7.57 1.47 6.63
CA GLU A 111 -7.46 2.19 5.36
C GLU A 111 -6.65 3.49 5.52
N GLY A 112 -5.72 3.74 4.61
CA GLY A 112 -4.88 4.95 4.59
C GLY A 112 -3.85 5.03 5.71
N LYS A 113 -3.77 4.04 6.60
CA LYS A 113 -2.78 3.99 7.68
C LYS A 113 -1.58 3.12 7.30
N ALA A 114 -0.45 3.45 7.91
CA ALA A 114 0.79 2.70 7.72
C ALA A 114 1.32 2.18 9.05
N TYR A 115 1.91 0.99 9.01
CA TYR A 115 2.40 0.30 10.19
C TYR A 115 3.76 -0.35 9.92
N THR A 116 4.64 -0.30 10.92
CA THR A 116 5.88 -1.08 10.94
C THR A 116 5.74 -2.19 11.99
N VAL A 117 5.85 -3.44 11.57
CA VAL A 117 5.98 -4.58 12.50
C VAL A 117 7.45 -4.91 12.63
N ALA A 118 8.02 -4.62 13.78
CA ALA A 118 9.46 -4.72 14.04
C ALA A 118 9.78 -5.79 15.09
N GLY A 119 10.67 -6.72 14.75
CA GLY A 119 11.35 -7.58 15.72
C GLY A 119 12.45 -6.78 16.39
N THR A 120 12.29 -6.47 17.69
CA THR A 120 13.19 -5.61 18.46
C THR A 120 13.56 -6.26 19.77
N GLY A 121 14.63 -5.78 20.39
CA GLY A 121 15.17 -6.34 21.63
C GLY A 121 16.41 -7.18 21.38
N LYS A 122 17.03 -7.66 22.45
CA LYS A 122 18.04 -8.72 22.40
C LYS A 122 17.35 -10.06 22.23
N PHE A 123 18.09 -11.07 21.80
CA PHE A 123 17.55 -12.43 21.61
C PHE A 123 16.79 -12.95 22.83
N ALA A 124 17.29 -12.68 24.04
CA ALA A 124 16.66 -13.12 25.29
C ALA A 124 15.32 -12.41 25.57
N ASP A 125 15.14 -11.16 25.07
CA ASP A 125 13.97 -10.31 25.28
C ASP A 125 13.35 -9.88 23.95
N LEU A 126 13.52 -10.72 22.92
CA LEU A 126 13.04 -10.45 21.58
C LEU A 126 11.51 -10.36 21.56
N GLY A 127 10.98 -9.28 21.00
CA GLY A 127 9.55 -9.07 20.86
C GLY A 127 9.18 -8.50 19.50
N LEU A 128 7.95 -8.75 19.05
CA LEU A 128 7.35 -8.09 17.89
C LEU A 128 6.53 -6.88 18.34
N ARG A 129 6.88 -5.72 17.83
CA ARG A 129 6.18 -4.46 18.10
C ARG A 129 5.49 -3.97 16.84
N VAL A 130 4.22 -3.59 16.97
CA VAL A 130 3.45 -2.92 15.93
C VAL A 130 3.53 -1.41 16.20
N ILE A 131 4.09 -0.67 15.27
CA ILE A 131 4.29 0.78 15.35
C ILE A 131 3.45 1.41 14.25
N GLN A 132 2.54 2.30 14.60
CA GLN A 132 1.82 3.10 13.62
C GLN A 132 2.76 4.20 13.09
N ASP A 133 2.83 4.35 11.77
CA ASP A 133 3.71 5.28 11.11
C ASP A 133 2.91 6.54 10.70
N ASP A 134 3.27 7.71 11.23
CA ASP A 134 2.71 8.99 10.79
C ASP A 134 3.42 9.44 9.51
N LEU A 135 2.79 9.15 8.37
CA LEU A 135 3.30 9.52 7.05
C LEU A 135 2.76 10.86 6.54
N GLY A 136 2.08 11.65 7.39
CA GLY A 136 1.65 13.00 7.05
C GLY A 136 2.83 13.85 6.57
N LEU A 137 2.67 14.50 5.42
CA LEU A 137 3.75 15.24 4.77
C LEU A 137 4.17 16.46 5.59
N PRO A 138 5.45 16.83 5.58
CA PRO A 138 5.94 18.07 6.17
C PRO A 138 5.56 19.29 5.30
N GLU A 139 5.76 20.47 5.87
CA GLU A 139 5.67 21.73 5.13
C GLU A 139 6.65 21.78 3.95
N SER A 140 6.35 22.66 2.99
CA SER A 140 7.22 22.87 1.81
C SER A 140 8.66 23.20 2.23
N GLY A 141 9.62 22.60 1.54
CA GLY A 141 11.04 22.76 1.83
C GLY A 141 11.55 22.01 3.07
N LYS A 142 10.69 21.34 3.81
CA LYS A 142 11.04 20.52 4.98
C LYS A 142 11.00 19.03 4.66
N ALA A 143 11.52 18.23 5.57
CA ALA A 143 11.38 16.79 5.65
C ALA A 143 10.97 16.39 7.07
N LYS A 144 10.42 15.20 7.25
CA LYS A 144 10.20 14.60 8.58
C LYS A 144 11.17 13.43 8.77
N VAL A 145 11.76 13.34 9.95
CA VAL A 145 12.67 12.25 10.32
C VAL A 145 12.33 11.75 11.72
N ARG A 146 12.24 10.45 11.89
CA ARG A 146 12.26 9.80 13.21
C ARG A 146 13.52 8.96 13.37
N VAL A 147 13.87 8.64 14.60
CA VAL A 147 14.98 7.75 14.93
C VAL A 147 14.45 6.43 15.45
N ILE A 148 14.95 5.33 14.90
CA ILE A 148 14.73 3.97 15.40
C ILE A 148 16.07 3.47 15.93
N GLN A 149 16.15 3.28 17.24
CA GLN A 149 17.38 2.86 17.90
C GLN A 149 17.42 1.33 18.03
N ALA A 150 18.28 0.71 17.22
CA ALA A 150 18.42 -0.74 17.17
C ALA A 150 19.85 -1.23 17.50
N SER A 151 20.70 -0.36 18.05
CA SER A 151 22.07 -0.70 18.43
C SER A 151 22.21 -1.00 19.92
N VAL A 152 22.78 -2.14 20.27
CA VAL A 152 23.15 -2.47 21.66
C VAL A 152 24.53 -1.94 22.03
N LYS A 153 25.41 -1.63 21.05
CA LYS A 153 26.73 -1.04 21.29
C LYS A 153 26.62 0.36 21.89
N GLN A 154 25.52 1.04 21.65
CA GLN A 154 25.21 2.34 22.20
C GLN A 154 23.76 2.35 22.73
N PRO A 155 23.51 1.82 23.96
CA PRO A 155 22.15 1.61 24.45
C PRO A 155 21.31 2.88 24.61
N VAL A 156 21.96 4.02 24.81
CA VAL A 156 21.31 5.35 24.86
C VAL A 156 22.04 6.26 23.89
N LEU A 157 21.29 6.95 23.04
CA LEU A 157 21.83 7.68 21.89
C LEU A 157 21.23 9.07 21.76
N ASP A 158 22.09 10.05 21.56
CA ASP A 158 21.73 11.38 21.06
C ASP A 158 22.04 11.46 19.56
N VAL A 159 21.11 12.05 18.81
CA VAL A 159 21.26 12.32 17.38
C VAL A 159 21.16 13.82 17.14
N SER A 160 22.22 14.39 16.61
CA SER A 160 22.29 15.83 16.29
C SER A 160 22.90 16.07 14.91
N GLY A 161 22.58 17.20 14.30
CA GLY A 161 23.32 17.69 13.15
C GLY A 161 24.71 18.20 13.54
N ALA A 162 25.64 18.29 12.58
CA ALA A 162 26.98 18.81 12.82
C ALA A 162 26.99 20.26 13.37
N SER A 163 25.94 21.03 13.09
CA SER A 163 25.72 22.37 13.66
C SER A 163 25.26 22.36 15.12
N GLY A 164 25.10 21.19 15.73
CA GLY A 164 24.57 21.04 17.09
C GLY A 164 23.04 21.01 17.19
N LYS A 165 22.30 21.19 16.08
CA LYS A 165 20.84 21.08 16.08
C LYS A 165 20.44 19.65 16.45
N LYS A 166 19.72 19.51 17.57
CA LYS A 166 19.23 18.21 18.04
C LYS A 166 18.10 17.70 17.16
N ILE A 167 18.14 16.39 16.89
CA ILE A 167 17.08 15.64 16.19
C ILE A 167 16.38 14.70 17.17
N ALA A 168 17.15 14.04 18.04
CA ALA A 168 16.62 13.20 19.11
C ALA A 168 17.62 13.12 20.25
N ASP A 169 17.13 13.07 21.49
CA ASP A 169 17.94 12.97 22.70
C ASP A 169 17.55 11.73 23.49
N GLY A 170 18.55 11.09 24.09
CA GLY A 170 18.37 10.01 25.06
C GLY A 170 17.59 8.81 24.50
N VAL A 171 17.67 8.55 23.20
CA VAL A 171 16.93 7.47 22.53
C VAL A 171 17.47 6.13 23.00
N GLN A 172 16.63 5.37 23.69
CA GLN A 172 17.02 4.10 24.27
C GLN A 172 16.97 2.97 23.20
N PHE A 173 17.77 1.93 23.41
CA PHE A 173 17.73 0.72 22.60
C PHE A 173 16.32 0.14 22.50
N ALA A 174 15.98 -0.39 21.34
CA ALA A 174 14.67 -0.97 20.99
C ALA A 174 13.50 0.02 21.08
N THR A 175 13.77 1.34 20.97
CA THR A 175 12.72 2.37 20.92
C THR A 175 12.72 3.15 19.61
N THR A 176 11.58 3.80 19.37
CA THR A 176 11.35 4.64 18.20
C THR A 176 10.83 5.99 18.67
N THR A 177 11.39 7.07 18.15
CA THR A 177 10.92 8.44 18.44
C THR A 177 9.71 8.80 17.58
N SER A 178 9.03 9.88 17.97
CA SER A 178 8.12 10.58 17.06
C SER A 178 8.90 11.20 15.90
N TYR A 179 8.20 11.49 14.80
CA TYR A 179 8.79 12.22 13.68
C TYR A 179 9.02 13.69 14.05
N GLN A 180 10.17 14.21 13.67
CA GLN A 180 10.57 15.60 13.83
C GLN A 180 10.70 16.27 12.47
N THR A 181 10.21 17.51 12.36
CA THR A 181 10.40 18.31 11.14
C THR A 181 11.82 18.87 11.10
N VAL A 182 12.49 18.62 10.00
CA VAL A 182 13.87 19.10 9.74
C VAL A 182 13.94 19.83 8.39
N ASP A 183 14.98 20.61 8.18
CA ASP A 183 15.23 21.21 6.86
C ASP A 183 15.58 20.10 5.86
N ALA A 184 15.07 20.21 4.63
CA ALA A 184 15.51 19.31 3.58
C ALA A 184 16.97 19.62 3.19
N GLY A 185 17.65 18.62 2.63
CA GLY A 185 19.02 18.75 2.19
C GLY A 185 19.97 17.70 2.75
N LYS A 186 21.26 17.96 2.59
CA LYS A 186 22.33 17.08 3.07
C LYS A 186 22.64 17.40 4.53
N TRP A 187 22.62 16.35 5.36
CA TRP A 187 22.92 16.43 6.78
C TRP A 187 24.13 15.56 7.12
N THR A 188 25.04 16.12 7.90
CA THR A 188 26.06 15.37 8.62
C THR A 188 25.55 15.17 10.04
N LEU A 189 25.17 13.94 10.36
CA LEU A 189 24.63 13.56 11.66
C LEU A 189 25.73 13.08 12.57
N ARG A 190 25.66 13.46 13.82
CA ARG A 190 26.48 13.01 14.92
C ARG A 190 25.64 12.08 15.80
N LEU A 191 26.09 10.84 15.92
CA LEU A 191 25.54 9.80 16.79
C LEU A 191 26.46 9.66 17.99
N ALA A 192 25.99 10.01 19.17
CA ALA A 192 26.81 10.05 20.37
C ALA A 192 26.05 9.55 21.60
N GLN A 193 26.78 9.11 22.60
CA GLN A 193 26.23 8.85 23.94
C GLN A 193 25.85 10.17 24.59
N PRO A 194 24.73 10.26 25.32
CA PRO A 194 24.35 11.47 26.06
C PRO A 194 25.48 11.99 26.94
N SER A 195 25.64 13.29 26.94
CA SER A 195 26.67 13.99 27.72
C SER A 195 28.12 13.55 27.48
N SER A 196 28.37 12.79 26.40
CA SER A 196 29.73 12.35 26.05
C SER A 196 30.49 13.42 25.27
N THR A 197 31.65 13.79 25.73
CA THR A 197 32.67 14.54 24.98
C THR A 197 33.51 13.59 24.11
N GLY A 198 33.22 12.30 24.15
CA GLY A 198 33.95 11.25 23.47
C GLY A 198 33.73 11.18 21.97
N LYS A 199 34.28 10.12 21.37
CA LYS A 199 34.21 9.86 19.94
C LYS A 199 32.75 9.59 19.51
N ALA A 200 32.19 10.45 18.68
CA ALA A 200 30.89 10.24 18.04
C ALA A 200 31.05 9.54 16.69
N THR A 201 30.07 8.74 16.31
CA THR A 201 29.97 8.25 14.94
C THR A 201 29.31 9.33 14.08
N THR A 202 29.91 9.65 12.96
CA THR A 202 29.36 10.61 12.01
C THR A 202 28.82 9.88 10.78
N VAL A 203 27.59 10.19 10.38
CA VAL A 203 26.96 9.66 9.17
C VAL A 203 26.41 10.80 8.33
N THR A 204 26.48 10.64 7.02
CA THR A 204 25.92 11.62 6.09
C THR A 204 24.64 11.06 5.48
N VAL A 205 23.57 11.85 5.50
CA VAL A 205 22.27 11.51 4.93
C VAL A 205 21.76 12.66 4.08
N THR A 206 20.82 12.37 3.17
CA THR A 206 20.16 13.41 2.36
C THR A 206 18.65 13.24 2.47
N CYS A 207 17.99 14.28 2.98
CA CYS A 207 16.53 14.33 3.10
C CYS A 207 15.98 15.18 1.95
N LYS A 208 15.12 14.59 1.11
CA LYS A 208 14.42 15.34 0.05
C LYS A 208 13.29 16.17 0.66
N PRO A 209 12.97 17.35 0.09
CA PRO A 209 11.84 18.13 0.55
C PRO A 209 10.53 17.36 0.36
N GLY A 210 9.61 17.55 1.28
CA GLY A 210 8.29 16.90 1.26
C GLY A 210 8.29 15.43 1.64
N ALA A 211 9.43 14.81 1.97
CA ALA A 211 9.51 13.39 2.25
C ALA A 211 9.61 13.08 3.76
N VAL A 212 9.21 11.86 4.12
CA VAL A 212 9.21 11.33 5.48
C VAL A 212 10.21 10.18 5.58
N TYR A 213 11.01 10.13 6.66
CA TYR A 213 12.10 9.18 6.81
C TYR A 213 12.17 8.55 8.19
N SER A 214 12.65 7.30 8.23
CA SER A 214 13.19 6.66 9.42
C SER A 214 14.71 6.58 9.34
N LEU A 215 15.41 7.15 10.30
CA LEU A 215 16.82 6.95 10.54
C LEU A 215 16.99 5.76 11.48
N ILE A 216 17.47 4.64 10.97
CA ILE A 216 17.65 3.41 11.73
C ILE A 216 19.10 3.31 12.13
N VAL A 217 19.38 3.37 13.44
CA VAL A 217 20.72 3.25 13.98
C VAL A 217 20.99 1.79 14.37
N LEU A 218 22.08 1.26 13.86
CA LEU A 218 22.42 -0.16 13.93
C LEU A 218 23.86 -0.35 14.45
N ASP A 219 24.14 -1.55 14.95
CA ASP A 219 25.51 -1.99 15.18
C ASP A 219 26.23 -2.23 13.86
N GLY A 220 27.30 -1.54 13.63
CA GLY A 220 28.23 -1.76 12.53
C GLY A 220 29.48 -2.51 12.98
N THR A 221 30.33 -2.88 12.03
CA THR A 221 31.58 -3.61 12.32
C THR A 221 32.48 -2.80 13.25
N ASN A 222 32.66 -1.51 12.99
CA ASN A 222 33.58 -0.63 13.72
C ASN A 222 32.84 0.43 14.58
N GLY A 223 31.69 0.10 15.16
CA GLY A 223 30.91 1.04 15.95
C GLY A 223 29.45 1.10 15.47
N LEU A 224 28.87 2.30 15.44
CA LEU A 224 27.52 2.50 14.92
C LEU A 224 27.52 2.64 13.40
N THR A 225 26.42 2.25 12.81
CA THR A 225 26.04 2.64 11.45
C THR A 225 24.60 3.12 11.43
N ALA A 226 24.19 3.80 10.37
CA ALA A 226 22.81 4.23 10.23
C ALA A 226 22.34 4.08 8.79
N GLN A 227 21.06 3.75 8.66
CA GLN A 227 20.35 3.68 7.38
C GLN A 227 19.22 4.70 7.38
N LEU A 228 19.18 5.58 6.37
CA LEU A 228 18.04 6.45 6.14
C LEU A 228 17.07 5.73 5.19
N ARG A 229 15.87 5.42 5.67
CA ARG A 229 14.80 4.82 4.90
C ARG A 229 13.73 5.85 4.63
N MET A 230 13.34 6.01 3.39
CA MET A 230 12.16 6.82 3.03
C MET A 230 10.91 6.05 3.43
N ASP A 231 10.05 6.70 4.20
CA ASP A 231 8.78 6.14 4.67
C ASP A 231 7.64 6.58 3.74
N ALA A 232 7.66 7.84 3.30
CA ALA A 232 6.76 8.35 2.27
C ALA A 232 7.48 9.36 1.37
N ALA A 233 7.08 9.40 0.11
CA ALA A 233 7.53 10.40 -0.86
C ALA A 233 6.69 11.69 -0.74
N SER A 234 7.06 12.72 -1.51
CA SER A 234 6.42 14.04 -1.50
C SER A 234 4.96 14.04 -1.99
N ASP A 235 4.48 12.96 -2.55
CA ASP A 235 3.08 12.73 -2.94
C ASP A 235 2.23 12.07 -1.83
N GLY A 236 2.85 11.76 -0.68
CA GLY A 236 2.19 11.11 0.45
C GLY A 236 2.05 9.59 0.31
N VAL A 237 2.57 9.00 -0.77
CA VAL A 237 2.52 7.55 -0.98
C VAL A 237 3.62 6.88 -0.16
N PRO A 238 3.29 5.83 0.62
CA PRO A 238 4.29 5.05 1.33
C PRO A 238 5.35 4.47 0.40
N ALA A 239 6.62 4.59 0.77
CA ALA A 239 7.72 4.15 -0.08
C ALA A 239 7.63 2.63 -0.37
N GLY A 240 7.45 2.30 -1.63
CA GLY A 240 7.28 0.93 -2.12
C GLY A 240 5.83 0.46 -2.22
N GLY A 241 4.85 1.29 -1.82
CA GLY A 241 3.46 1.09 -2.20
C GLY A 241 3.33 1.17 -3.73
N VAL A 242 2.46 0.37 -4.33
CA VAL A 242 2.05 0.59 -5.72
C VAL A 242 1.15 1.82 -5.74
N ASP A 243 1.40 2.71 -6.67
CA ASP A 243 0.53 3.85 -6.97
C ASP A 243 -0.78 3.27 -7.58
N THR A 244 -1.72 2.90 -6.72
CA THR A 244 -3.08 2.56 -7.17
C THR A 244 -3.75 3.88 -7.46
N GLY A 245 -3.53 4.39 -8.67
CA GLY A 245 -3.91 5.65 -9.22
C GLY A 245 -5.02 6.34 -8.44
N GLY A 246 -4.67 7.37 -7.69
CA GLY A 246 -5.65 8.32 -7.18
C GLY A 246 -6.47 8.81 -8.36
N GLY A 247 -7.78 8.54 -8.34
CA GLY A 247 -8.69 8.88 -9.42
C GLY A 247 -8.45 10.31 -9.86
N GLY A 248 -8.15 10.48 -11.16
CA GLY A 248 -7.66 11.71 -11.71
C GLY A 248 -8.54 12.90 -11.34
N THR A 249 -7.95 13.85 -10.65
CA THR A 249 -8.36 15.23 -10.79
C THR A 249 -7.97 15.64 -12.20
N ALA A 250 -8.94 15.57 -13.11
CA ALA A 250 -8.80 16.15 -14.43
C ALA A 250 -8.47 17.64 -14.23
N GLY A 251 -7.19 17.98 -14.38
CA GLY A 251 -6.75 19.34 -14.47
C GLY A 251 -7.47 19.98 -15.63
N SER A 252 -8.19 21.07 -15.35
CA SER A 252 -8.81 21.93 -16.35
C SER A 252 -7.74 22.44 -17.31
N GLN A 253 -7.52 21.75 -18.39
CA GLN A 253 -6.87 22.35 -19.56
C GLN A 253 -7.94 22.95 -20.46
N SER A 254 -8.10 24.26 -20.35
CA SER A 254 -8.77 25.07 -21.36
C SER A 254 -7.96 25.02 -22.67
N GLY A 255 -8.49 24.36 -23.68
CA GLY A 255 -7.83 24.35 -24.99
C GLY A 255 -8.56 23.45 -25.99
N MET A 256 -9.42 24.06 -26.77
CA MET A 256 -9.89 23.69 -28.12
C MET A 256 -10.23 22.22 -28.39
N SER A 257 -11.52 21.98 -28.50
CA SER A 257 -12.13 20.78 -29.08
C SER A 257 -11.83 20.65 -30.57
N PRO A 258 -11.61 19.45 -31.08
CA PRO A 258 -12.20 19.02 -32.35
C PRO A 258 -13.29 17.99 -32.08
N LEU A 259 -14.45 18.30 -32.64
CA LEU A 259 -15.59 17.41 -32.79
C LEU A 259 -15.17 16.08 -33.42
N LEU A 260 -15.40 14.98 -32.72
CA LEU A 260 -15.39 13.63 -33.30
C LEU A 260 -16.76 12.99 -33.06
N PRO A 261 -17.32 12.32 -34.08
CA PRO A 261 -18.70 11.87 -34.04
C PRO A 261 -18.87 10.63 -33.15
N ILE A 262 -19.88 10.71 -32.29
CA ILE A 262 -20.43 9.56 -31.54
C ILE A 262 -21.09 8.62 -32.56
N GLY A 263 -20.46 7.46 -32.85
CA GLY A 263 -21.02 6.52 -33.82
C GLY A 263 -20.27 5.20 -33.98
N GLY A 264 -19.65 4.64 -32.95
CA GLY A 264 -18.84 3.42 -33.09
C GLY A 264 -19.08 2.25 -32.12
N GLY A 265 -19.93 2.40 -31.13
CA GLY A 265 -20.07 1.42 -30.03
C GLY A 265 -21.11 0.29 -30.23
N VAL A 266 -22.05 0.41 -31.15
CA VAL A 266 -23.17 -0.55 -31.29
C VAL A 266 -22.98 -1.58 -32.40
N ALA A 267 -22.06 -1.36 -33.35
CA ALA A 267 -21.85 -2.26 -34.49
C ALA A 267 -21.06 -3.54 -34.17
N LEU A 268 -20.27 -3.60 -33.08
CA LEU A 268 -19.42 -4.76 -32.75
C LEU A 268 -20.15 -5.88 -32.01
N VAL A 269 -21.26 -5.61 -31.33
CA VAL A 269 -22.01 -6.65 -30.58
C VAL A 269 -22.92 -7.47 -31.53
N LEU A 270 -23.40 -6.88 -32.62
CA LEU A 270 -24.25 -7.57 -33.61
C LEU A 270 -23.46 -8.50 -34.55
N ALA A 271 -22.18 -8.27 -34.78
CA ALA A 271 -21.34 -9.15 -35.62
C ALA A 271 -20.99 -10.47 -34.90
N ALA A 272 -20.90 -10.49 -33.57
CA ALA A 272 -20.59 -11.70 -32.80
C ALA A 272 -21.76 -12.71 -32.75
N VAL A 273 -22.99 -12.23 -32.77
CA VAL A 273 -24.21 -13.09 -32.77
C VAL A 273 -24.48 -13.70 -34.16
N ALA A 274 -24.21 -12.96 -35.24
CA ALA A 274 -24.38 -13.46 -36.61
C ALA A 274 -23.30 -14.50 -36.96
N GLY A 275 -22.05 -14.33 -36.49
CA GLY A 275 -20.95 -15.28 -36.72
C GLY A 275 -21.14 -16.64 -36.01
N GLY A 276 -21.72 -16.62 -34.81
CA GLY A 276 -22.00 -17.84 -34.03
C GLY A 276 -23.09 -18.72 -34.60
N LEU A 277 -24.08 -18.15 -35.23
CA LEU A 277 -25.16 -18.89 -35.90
C LEU A 277 -24.76 -19.49 -37.25
N PHE A 278 -23.84 -18.84 -37.95
CA PHE A 278 -23.32 -19.36 -39.22
C PHE A 278 -22.37 -20.55 -38.98
N TRP A 279 -21.57 -20.51 -37.93
CA TRP A 279 -20.62 -21.60 -37.61
C TRP A 279 -21.32 -22.87 -37.09
N ARG A 280 -22.48 -22.70 -36.44
CA ARG A 280 -23.29 -23.84 -35.95
C ARG A 280 -24.04 -24.55 -37.06
N ARG A 281 -24.39 -23.89 -38.19
CA ARG A 281 -25.04 -24.49 -39.36
C ARG A 281 -24.07 -25.24 -40.25
N SER A 282 -22.80 -24.89 -40.32
CA SER A 282 -21.80 -25.59 -41.12
C SER A 282 -21.32 -26.90 -40.51
N ARG A 283 -21.49 -27.13 -39.20
CA ARG A 283 -21.11 -28.42 -38.56
C ARG A 283 -22.13 -29.51 -38.64
N LEU A 284 -23.39 -29.21 -39.04
CA LEU A 284 -24.45 -30.21 -39.18
C LEU A 284 -24.55 -30.84 -40.58
N ARG A 285 -23.63 -30.52 -41.52
CA ARG A 285 -23.62 -31.09 -42.88
C ARG A 285 -22.48 -32.06 -43.16
N VAL A 286 -21.64 -32.41 -42.22
CA VAL A 286 -20.49 -33.32 -42.42
C VAL A 286 -20.66 -34.68 -41.74
N SER A 287 -21.86 -35.01 -41.23
CA SER A 287 -22.08 -36.30 -40.56
C SER A 287 -23.19 -37.12 -41.22
N ALA A 288 -23.26 -37.07 -42.55
CA ALA A 288 -24.10 -38.00 -43.34
C ALA A 288 -23.46 -38.16 -44.73
N ALA A 289 -22.42 -39.01 -44.81
CA ALA A 289 -21.95 -39.77 -45.95
C ALA A 289 -20.97 -40.84 -45.45
#